data_878b63e35beb68af429627b5e685a7c2
#
_entry.id   878b63e35beb68af429627b5e685a7c2
#
_cell.length_a   1.000
_cell.length_b   1.000
_cell.length_c   1.000
_cell.angle_alpha   90.00
_cell.angle_beta   90.00
_cell.angle_gamma   90.00
#
_symmetry.space_group_name_H-M   'P 1'
#
loop_
_entity.id
_entity.type
_entity.pdbx_description
1 polymer ?
#
loop_
_entity_poly.entity_id
_entity_poly.type
_entity_poly.pdbx_seq_one_letter_code
_entity_poly.pdbx_strand_id
1 'polypeptide(L)'
;MCIRDSSDITLSRFKYGNDESFNVAANWLYNGMGEAFDNNTARMAIAGDDPMLLSEIDPDKVSRANKANAVAYKPARERITEFKINWNIISWPGKAWAKRVFPDLDDSEAIKKLGDAIFHASRVSNDDPVAEWDQHNKNLRDKTDWLNAKNFHSLKYSGPG
;
A
#
# COMPACT_ATOMS: atom_id res chain seq x y z
N MET A 1 14.41 1.92 -11.69
CA MET A 1 13.38 1.47 -12.66
C MET A 1 12.02 1.81 -12.04
N CYS A 2 11.25 2.71 -12.65
CA CYS A 2 9.92 3.04 -12.18
C CYS A 2 8.92 2.11 -12.87
N ILE A 3 8.33 1.20 -12.13
CA ILE A 3 7.24 0.35 -12.64
C ILE A 3 5.95 1.03 -12.20
N ARG A 4 5.25 1.62 -13.16
CA ARG A 4 3.89 2.13 -12.97
C ARG A 4 2.93 1.04 -13.42
N ASP A 5 2.23 0.44 -12.47
CA ASP A 5 1.06 -0.35 -12.81
C ASP A 5 -0.05 0.62 -13.23
N SER A 6 -0.65 0.38 -14.37
CA SER A 6 -1.74 1.22 -14.87
C SER A 6 -3.06 0.56 -14.49
N SER A 7 -3.89 1.28 -13.77
CA SER A 7 -5.25 0.85 -13.42
C SER A 7 -6.04 0.38 -14.65
N ASP A 8 -5.86 1.05 -15.79
CA ASP A 8 -6.52 0.74 -17.05
C ASP A 8 -6.05 -0.60 -17.64
N ILE A 9 -4.75 -0.91 -17.54
CA ILE A 9 -4.20 -2.19 -17.99
C ILE A 9 -4.73 -3.32 -17.12
N THR A 10 -4.76 -3.13 -15.81
CA THR A 10 -5.30 -4.11 -14.86
C THR A 10 -6.77 -4.38 -15.16
N LEU A 11 -7.59 -3.34 -15.29
CA LEU A 11 -9.01 -3.47 -15.60
C LEU A 11 -9.25 -4.13 -16.97
N SER A 12 -8.46 -3.76 -18.00
CA SER A 12 -8.54 -4.34 -19.34
C SER A 12 -8.24 -5.84 -19.31
N ARG A 13 -7.25 -6.28 -18.51
CA ARG A 13 -6.96 -7.70 -18.32
C ARG A 13 -8.18 -8.46 -17.80
N PHE A 14 -8.87 -7.94 -16.80
CA PHE A 14 -10.06 -8.60 -16.23
C PHE A 14 -11.27 -8.57 -17.15
N LYS A 15 -11.43 -7.52 -17.97
CA LYS A 15 -12.56 -7.41 -18.90
C LYS A 15 -12.38 -8.23 -20.17
N TYR A 16 -11.17 -8.33 -20.71
CA TYR A 16 -10.91 -8.86 -22.05
C TYR A 16 -9.94 -10.05 -22.07
N GLY A 17 -9.27 -10.34 -20.97
CA GLY A 17 -8.38 -11.48 -20.85
C GLY A 17 -9.14 -12.81 -20.87
N ASN A 18 -8.52 -13.86 -21.42
CA ASN A 18 -9.06 -15.21 -21.34
C ASN A 18 -8.95 -15.75 -19.91
N ASP A 19 -9.73 -16.77 -19.58
CA ASP A 19 -9.84 -17.29 -18.22
C ASP A 19 -8.51 -17.85 -17.69
N GLU A 20 -7.70 -18.49 -18.54
CA GLU A 20 -6.40 -19.03 -18.18
C GLU A 20 -5.40 -17.94 -17.76
N SER A 21 -5.53 -16.73 -18.31
CA SER A 21 -4.66 -15.60 -18.01
C SER A 21 -4.70 -15.19 -16.52
N PHE A 22 -5.79 -15.50 -15.82
CA PHE A 22 -5.91 -15.18 -14.39
C PHE A 22 -5.08 -16.12 -13.49
N ASN A 23 -4.63 -17.25 -14.02
CA ASN A 23 -3.76 -18.19 -13.29
C ASN A 23 -2.27 -17.91 -13.51
N VAL A 24 -1.91 -16.90 -14.29
CA VAL A 24 -0.54 -16.59 -14.69
C VAL A 24 -0.12 -15.22 -14.19
N ALA A 25 1.11 -15.12 -13.72
CA ALA A 25 1.73 -13.86 -13.32
C ALA A 25 2.90 -13.49 -14.25
N ALA A 26 3.27 -12.21 -14.26
CA ALA A 26 4.43 -11.71 -15.01
C ALA A 26 5.74 -12.09 -14.28
N ASN A 27 6.14 -13.35 -14.34
CA ASN A 27 7.32 -13.86 -13.63
C ASN A 27 8.59 -13.05 -13.96
N TRP A 28 8.77 -12.63 -15.21
CA TRP A 28 9.90 -11.82 -15.63
C TRP A 28 10.01 -10.51 -14.84
N LEU A 29 8.88 -9.89 -14.51
CA LEU A 29 8.82 -8.67 -13.74
C LEU A 29 9.31 -8.89 -12.31
N TYR A 30 8.78 -9.93 -11.66
CA TYR A 30 9.10 -10.23 -10.26
C TYR A 30 10.53 -10.79 -10.11
N ASN A 31 11.02 -11.54 -11.09
CA ASN A 31 12.40 -11.98 -11.15
C ASN A 31 13.35 -10.78 -11.29
N GLY A 32 13.06 -9.87 -12.23
CA GLY A 32 13.85 -8.64 -12.39
C GLY A 32 13.84 -7.75 -11.14
N MET A 33 12.70 -7.69 -10.42
CA MET A 33 12.64 -7.01 -9.11
C MET A 33 13.55 -7.70 -8.08
N GLY A 34 13.51 -9.03 -8.01
CA GLY A 34 14.37 -9.80 -7.12
C GLY A 34 15.86 -9.56 -7.38
N GLU A 35 16.27 -9.61 -8.64
CA GLU A 35 17.65 -9.31 -9.06
C GLU A 35 18.06 -7.88 -8.72
N ALA A 36 17.18 -6.90 -8.94
CA ALA A 36 17.43 -5.51 -8.57
C ALA A 36 17.63 -5.36 -7.06
N PHE A 37 16.84 -6.05 -6.25
CA PHE A 37 16.97 -6.04 -4.80
C PHE A 37 18.26 -6.71 -4.32
N ASP A 38 18.68 -7.80 -4.95
CA ASP A 38 19.97 -8.43 -4.66
C ASP A 38 21.16 -7.54 -5.01
N ASN A 39 20.96 -6.57 -5.92
CA ASN A 39 21.93 -5.53 -6.27
C ASN A 39 21.72 -4.21 -5.50
N ASN A 40 21.15 -4.27 -4.29
CA ASN A 40 20.94 -3.12 -3.38
C ASN A 40 20.06 -2.00 -3.93
N THR A 41 19.15 -2.29 -4.85
CA THR A 41 18.18 -1.29 -5.32
C THR A 41 17.12 -1.06 -4.25
N ALA A 42 16.93 0.21 -3.87
CA ALA A 42 15.85 0.61 -2.99
C ALA A 42 14.48 0.55 -3.71
N ARG A 43 13.42 0.34 -2.94
CA ARG A 43 12.04 0.34 -3.47
C ARG A 43 11.23 1.50 -2.91
N MET A 44 10.59 2.25 -3.80
CA MET A 44 9.52 3.17 -3.44
C MET A 44 8.21 2.73 -4.13
N ALA A 45 7.15 2.58 -3.36
CA ALA A 45 5.81 2.36 -3.91
C ALA A 45 4.96 3.61 -3.70
N ILE A 46 4.18 3.98 -4.71
CA ILE A 46 3.23 5.08 -4.64
C ILE A 46 1.83 4.47 -4.74
N ALA A 47 1.04 4.62 -3.67
CA ALA A 47 -0.34 4.17 -3.60
C ALA A 47 -1.28 5.35 -3.84
N GLY A 48 -2.30 5.18 -4.65
CA GLY A 48 -3.25 6.25 -4.98
C GLY A 48 -4.26 5.87 -6.07
N ASP A 49 -4.31 4.58 -6.39
CA ASP A 49 -5.23 4.04 -7.39
C ASP A 49 -6.68 4.05 -6.92
N ASP A 50 -7.60 3.72 -7.83
CA ASP A 50 -9.01 3.54 -7.51
C ASP A 50 -9.20 2.32 -6.59
N PRO A 51 -9.64 2.49 -5.34
CA PRO A 51 -9.83 1.38 -4.40
C PRO A 51 -10.96 0.43 -4.83
N MET A 52 -11.83 0.87 -5.74
CA MET A 52 -12.98 0.09 -6.23
C MET A 52 -12.80 -0.39 -7.67
N LEU A 53 -11.59 -0.31 -8.22
CA LEU A 53 -11.30 -0.65 -9.62
C LEU A 53 -11.85 -2.01 -10.05
N LEU A 54 -11.78 -3.00 -9.16
CA LEU A 54 -12.19 -4.38 -9.44
C LEU A 54 -13.48 -4.78 -8.71
N SER A 55 -14.24 -3.83 -8.15
CA SER A 55 -15.44 -4.13 -7.36
C SER A 55 -16.55 -4.82 -8.14
N GLU A 56 -16.61 -4.60 -9.45
CA GLU A 56 -17.60 -5.22 -10.35
C GLU A 56 -17.06 -6.46 -11.10
N ILE A 57 -15.82 -6.84 -10.82
CA ILE A 57 -15.21 -8.02 -11.43
C ILE A 57 -15.53 -9.25 -10.59
N ASP A 58 -15.72 -10.39 -11.25
CA ASP A 58 -15.92 -11.69 -10.60
C ASP A 58 -14.83 -11.93 -9.53
N PRO A 59 -15.20 -12.10 -8.26
CA PRO A 59 -14.26 -12.30 -7.16
C PRO A 59 -13.34 -13.51 -7.34
N ASP A 60 -13.81 -14.58 -8.02
CA ASP A 60 -12.98 -15.76 -8.31
C ASP A 60 -11.82 -15.41 -9.24
N LYS A 61 -12.07 -14.67 -10.31
CA LYS A 61 -11.02 -14.20 -11.21
C LYS A 61 -9.99 -13.33 -10.49
N VAL A 62 -10.45 -12.41 -9.64
CA VAL A 62 -9.58 -11.54 -8.83
C VAL A 62 -8.74 -12.37 -7.88
N SER A 63 -9.35 -13.34 -7.20
CA SER A 63 -8.67 -14.25 -6.25
C SER A 63 -7.58 -15.07 -6.94
N ARG A 64 -7.88 -15.68 -8.09
CA ARG A 64 -6.90 -16.46 -8.87
C ARG A 64 -5.72 -15.60 -9.34
N ALA A 65 -5.99 -14.42 -9.88
CA ALA A 65 -4.94 -13.50 -10.30
C ALA A 65 -4.07 -13.05 -9.14
N ASN A 66 -4.67 -12.72 -8.01
CA ASN A 66 -3.93 -12.35 -6.79
C ASN A 66 -3.07 -13.49 -6.26
N LYS A 67 -3.59 -14.73 -6.28
CA LYS A 67 -2.83 -15.91 -5.88
C LYS A 67 -1.62 -16.15 -6.79
N ALA A 68 -1.81 -16.08 -8.11
CA ALA A 68 -0.71 -16.22 -9.06
C ALA A 68 0.36 -15.14 -8.86
N ASN A 69 -0.05 -13.88 -8.70
CA ASN A 69 0.86 -12.77 -8.42
C ASN A 69 1.59 -12.95 -7.09
N ALA A 70 0.89 -13.38 -6.03
CA ALA A 70 1.50 -13.58 -4.71
C ALA A 70 2.59 -14.66 -4.71
N VAL A 71 2.38 -15.74 -5.48
CA VAL A 71 3.37 -16.81 -5.66
C VAL A 71 4.60 -16.29 -6.41
N ALA A 72 4.39 -15.61 -7.53
CA ALA A 72 5.47 -15.07 -8.35
C ALA A 72 6.27 -13.98 -7.62
N TYR A 73 5.58 -13.14 -6.84
CA TYR A 73 6.21 -12.04 -6.09
C TYR A 73 6.91 -12.49 -4.80
N LYS A 74 6.65 -13.71 -4.33
CA LYS A 74 7.17 -14.18 -3.03
C LYS A 74 8.67 -13.94 -2.85
N PRO A 75 9.58 -14.31 -3.78
CA PRO A 75 11.01 -14.13 -3.58
C PRO A 75 11.41 -12.66 -3.42
N ALA A 76 10.85 -11.76 -4.21
CA ALA A 76 11.10 -10.32 -4.09
C ALA A 76 10.52 -9.74 -2.79
N ARG A 77 9.31 -10.19 -2.40
CA ARG A 77 8.66 -9.74 -1.17
C ARG A 77 9.43 -10.16 0.09
N GLU A 78 10.02 -11.33 0.12
CA GLU A 78 10.83 -11.79 1.25
C GLU A 78 11.98 -10.83 1.54
N ARG A 79 12.65 -10.29 0.51
CA ARG A 79 13.72 -9.29 0.69
C ARG A 79 13.22 -8.00 1.34
N ILE A 80 11.99 -7.61 1.04
CA ILE A 80 11.35 -6.43 1.65
C ILE A 80 11.02 -6.72 3.12
N THR A 81 10.35 -7.83 3.41
CA THR A 81 9.89 -8.19 4.75
C THR A 81 11.02 -8.54 5.71
N GLU A 82 12.13 -9.04 5.19
CA GLU A 82 13.35 -9.32 5.95
C GLU A 82 14.29 -8.09 6.07
N PHE A 83 13.84 -6.92 5.60
CA PHE A 83 14.60 -5.67 5.63
C PHE A 83 15.97 -5.73 4.96
N LYS A 84 16.10 -6.56 3.91
CA LYS A 84 17.33 -6.68 3.12
C LYS A 84 17.57 -5.50 2.19
N ILE A 85 16.55 -4.69 1.96
CA ILE A 85 16.61 -3.49 1.12
C ILE A 85 15.95 -2.31 1.84
N ASN A 86 16.32 -1.11 1.45
CA ASN A 86 15.60 0.09 1.84
C ASN A 86 14.31 0.18 1.04
N TRP A 87 13.18 0.40 1.73
CA TRP A 87 11.90 0.55 1.08
C TRP A 87 10.97 1.52 1.80
N ASN A 88 10.09 2.13 1.05
CA ASN A 88 8.99 2.91 1.59
C ASN A 88 7.74 2.79 0.71
N ILE A 89 6.63 3.18 1.27
CA ILE A 89 5.35 3.35 0.57
C ILE A 89 4.85 4.74 0.92
N ILE A 90 4.51 5.52 -0.10
CA ILE A 90 3.87 6.81 0.04
C ILE A 90 2.48 6.78 -0.59
N SER A 91 1.56 7.56 -0.04
CA SER A 91 0.25 7.74 -0.63
C SER A 91 0.21 9.01 -1.47
N TRP A 92 -0.50 8.96 -2.59
CA TRP A 92 -0.75 10.10 -3.47
C TRP A 92 -2.26 10.23 -3.74
N PRO A 93 -2.85 11.42 -3.68
CA PRO A 93 -4.28 11.59 -3.85
C PRO A 93 -4.70 11.38 -5.31
N GLY A 94 -5.09 10.16 -5.66
CA GLY A 94 -5.69 9.84 -6.95
C GLY A 94 -7.13 10.36 -7.03
N LYS A 95 -7.56 10.75 -8.24
CA LYS A 95 -8.91 11.30 -8.49
C LYS A 95 -10.01 10.34 -8.02
N ALA A 96 -9.94 9.07 -8.43
CA ALA A 96 -10.97 8.08 -8.10
C ALA A 96 -11.06 7.86 -6.58
N TRP A 97 -9.92 7.75 -5.90
CA TRP A 97 -9.88 7.67 -4.44
C TRP A 97 -10.45 8.93 -3.78
N ALA A 98 -10.05 10.12 -4.24
CA ALA A 98 -10.54 11.39 -3.71
C ALA A 98 -12.06 11.52 -3.80
N LYS A 99 -12.65 11.15 -4.95
CA LYS A 99 -14.11 11.17 -5.14
C LYS A 99 -14.85 10.13 -4.31
N ARG A 100 -14.20 9.04 -3.92
CA ARG A 100 -14.78 8.08 -2.97
C ARG A 100 -14.86 8.63 -1.55
N VAL A 101 -13.84 9.38 -1.13
CA VAL A 101 -13.78 9.96 0.22
C VAL A 101 -14.65 11.23 0.31
N PHE A 102 -14.66 12.01 -0.75
CA PHE A 102 -15.36 13.31 -0.82
C PHE A 102 -16.27 13.37 -2.06
N PRO A 103 -17.38 12.62 -2.09
CA PRO A 103 -18.23 12.49 -3.27
C PRO A 103 -18.90 13.81 -3.72
N ASP A 104 -19.16 14.71 -2.77
CA ASP A 104 -19.90 15.94 -2.99
C ASP A 104 -19.04 17.11 -3.51
N LEU A 105 -17.70 16.98 -3.41
CA LEU A 105 -16.78 18.02 -3.88
C LEU A 105 -16.48 17.87 -5.37
N ASP A 106 -16.08 18.93 -6.04
CA ASP A 106 -15.49 18.79 -7.38
C ASP A 106 -14.14 18.02 -7.34
N ASP A 107 -13.66 17.60 -8.51
CA ASP A 107 -12.47 16.77 -8.61
C ASP A 107 -11.23 17.42 -8.01
N SER A 108 -11.04 18.71 -8.25
CA SER A 108 -9.88 19.46 -7.79
C SER A 108 -9.90 19.64 -6.27
N GLU A 109 -11.05 20.02 -5.74
CA GLU A 109 -11.24 20.17 -4.29
C GLU A 109 -11.11 18.84 -3.56
N ALA A 110 -11.69 17.77 -4.11
CA ALA A 110 -11.59 16.43 -3.54
C ALA A 110 -10.13 15.94 -3.48
N ILE A 111 -9.37 16.10 -4.57
CA ILE A 111 -7.95 15.74 -4.63
C ILE A 111 -7.14 16.55 -3.62
N LYS A 112 -7.35 17.87 -3.58
CA LYS A 112 -6.67 18.75 -2.62
C LYS A 112 -6.95 18.31 -1.18
N LYS A 113 -8.23 18.12 -0.83
CA LYS A 113 -8.63 17.73 0.53
C LYS A 113 -8.11 16.36 0.93
N LEU A 114 -8.06 15.41 0.01
CA LEU A 114 -7.42 14.11 0.26
C LEU A 114 -5.92 14.27 0.46
N GLY A 115 -5.23 15.10 -0.33
CA GLY A 115 -3.82 15.41 -0.15
C GLY A 115 -3.52 16.01 1.22
N ASP A 116 -4.29 17.00 1.64
CA ASP A 116 -4.17 17.61 2.96
C ASP A 116 -4.36 16.56 4.09
N ALA A 117 -5.32 15.66 3.94
CA ALA A 117 -5.54 14.56 4.89
C ALA A 117 -4.38 13.57 4.93
N ILE A 118 -3.80 13.21 3.76
CA ILE A 118 -2.62 12.35 3.66
C ILE A 118 -1.43 12.99 4.36
N PHE A 119 -1.15 14.27 4.09
CA PHE A 119 -0.05 14.99 4.71
C PHE A 119 -0.21 15.11 6.22
N HIS A 120 -1.43 15.40 6.67
CA HIS A 120 -1.72 15.43 8.11
C HIS A 120 -1.51 14.05 8.77
N ALA A 121 -2.06 12.99 8.17
CA ALA A 121 -1.89 11.62 8.68
C ALA A 121 -0.43 11.17 8.69
N SER A 122 0.35 11.62 7.70
CA SER A 122 1.79 11.34 7.58
C SER A 122 2.67 12.26 8.44
N ARG A 123 2.09 13.22 9.19
CA ARG A 123 2.79 14.20 10.03
C ARG A 123 3.80 15.06 9.28
N VAL A 124 3.51 15.37 8.01
CA VAL A 124 4.37 16.21 7.17
C VAL A 124 3.75 17.58 6.85
N SER A 125 2.65 17.92 7.51
CA SER A 125 1.97 19.21 7.35
C SER A 125 2.54 20.32 8.23
N ASN A 126 3.44 20.01 9.17
CA ASN A 126 4.08 20.96 10.07
C ASN A 126 5.40 21.47 9.49
N ASP A 127 5.90 22.57 10.05
CA ASP A 127 7.14 23.23 9.58
C ASP A 127 8.38 22.34 9.78
N ASP A 128 8.39 21.48 10.80
CA ASP A 128 9.45 20.50 11.06
C ASP A 128 8.88 19.06 11.20
N PRO A 129 8.68 18.35 10.07
CA PRO A 129 8.21 16.98 10.09
C PRO A 129 9.15 16.00 10.81
N VAL A 130 10.45 16.28 10.85
CA VAL A 130 11.44 15.40 11.51
C VAL A 130 11.25 15.45 13.02
N ALA A 131 11.17 16.65 13.60
CA ALA A 131 10.90 16.82 15.02
C ALA A 131 9.54 16.23 15.43
N GLU A 132 8.52 16.37 14.60
CA GLU A 132 7.19 15.77 14.82
C GLU A 132 7.27 14.24 14.89
N TRP A 133 8.01 13.61 13.97
CA TRP A 133 8.24 12.18 13.97
C TRP A 133 9.08 11.71 15.15
N ASP A 134 10.10 12.45 15.56
CA ASP A 134 10.92 12.13 16.73
C ASP A 134 10.07 12.14 18.00
N GLN A 135 9.22 13.15 18.17
CA GLN A 135 8.28 13.21 19.29
C GLN A 135 7.27 12.07 19.26
N HIS A 136 6.73 11.76 18.08
CA HIS A 136 5.79 10.65 17.91
C HIS A 136 6.45 9.30 18.27
N ASN A 137 7.64 9.04 17.77
CA ASN A 137 8.39 7.83 18.06
C ASN A 137 8.74 7.70 19.54
N LYS A 138 9.08 8.83 20.18
CA LYS A 138 9.29 8.86 21.63
C LYS A 138 8.02 8.46 22.39
N ASN A 139 6.88 9.04 22.03
CA ASN A 139 5.59 8.72 22.64
C ASN A 139 5.20 7.24 22.45
N LEU A 140 5.49 6.65 21.30
CA LEU A 140 5.26 5.22 21.05
C LEU A 140 6.15 4.35 21.93
N ARG A 141 7.45 4.67 22.06
CA ARG A 141 8.38 3.97 22.94
C ARG A 141 7.91 4.02 24.38
N ASP A 142 7.61 5.21 24.88
CA ASP A 142 7.17 5.43 26.28
C ASP A 142 5.91 4.57 26.60
N LYS A 143 4.96 4.50 25.66
CA LYS A 143 3.75 3.66 25.81
C LYS A 143 4.06 2.17 25.74
N THR A 144 4.96 1.76 24.85
CA THR A 144 5.41 0.38 24.72
C THR A 144 6.10 -0.09 26.01
N ASP A 145 7.00 0.71 26.53
CA ASP A 145 7.72 0.42 27.76
C ASP A 145 6.78 0.35 28.96
N TRP A 146 5.82 1.29 29.05
CA TRP A 146 4.76 1.25 30.06
C TRP A 146 3.93 -0.03 29.98
N LEU A 147 3.51 -0.44 28.78
CA LEU A 147 2.71 -1.65 28.57
C LEU A 147 3.50 -2.92 28.93
N ASN A 148 4.75 -3.00 28.48
CA ASN A 148 5.64 -4.11 28.74
C ASN A 148 5.94 -4.28 30.24
N ALA A 149 6.12 -3.16 30.95
CA ALA A 149 6.33 -3.17 32.39
C ALA A 149 5.14 -3.74 33.20
N LYS A 150 3.92 -3.76 32.61
CA LYS A 150 2.75 -4.37 33.25
C LYS A 150 2.78 -5.90 33.21
N ASN A 151 3.53 -6.49 32.28
CA ASN A 151 3.68 -7.94 32.11
C ASN A 151 2.35 -8.70 32.09
N PHE A 152 1.38 -8.18 31.32
CA PHE A 152 0.07 -8.79 31.18
C PHE A 152 0.12 -10.15 30.49
N HIS A 153 -0.60 -11.14 31.00
CA HIS A 153 -0.75 -12.44 30.33
C HIS A 153 -1.73 -12.39 29.15
N SER A 154 -2.67 -11.47 29.18
CA SER A 154 -3.67 -11.30 28.12
C SER A 154 -4.22 -9.88 28.11
N LEU A 155 -4.69 -9.46 26.92
CA LEU A 155 -5.42 -8.21 26.72
C LEU A 155 -6.82 -8.55 26.19
N LYS A 156 -7.86 -8.01 26.82
CA LYS A 156 -9.23 -8.12 26.33
C LYS A 156 -9.63 -6.80 25.69
N TYR A 157 -10.02 -6.87 24.43
CA TYR A 157 -10.56 -5.73 23.69
C TYR A 157 -12.08 -5.80 23.68
N SER A 158 -12.75 -4.68 23.95
CA SER A 158 -14.19 -4.52 23.82
C SER A 158 -14.49 -3.18 23.19
N GLY A 159 -15.53 -3.13 22.36
CA GLY A 159 -15.96 -1.92 21.66
C GLY A 159 -17.42 -2.04 21.24
N PRO A 160 -18.04 -0.96 20.78
CA PRO A 160 -19.33 -1.05 20.12
C PRO A 160 -19.17 -1.94 18.89
N GLY A 161 -20.11 -2.92 18.75
CA GLY A 161 -20.12 -3.90 17.67
C GLY A 161 -20.52 -3.32 16.33
#